data_e5935df92c783661838cadfc4791f34b
#
_entry.id   e5935df92c783661838cadfc4791f34b
#
_cell.length_a   1.000
_cell.length_b   1.000
_cell.length_c   1.000
_cell.angle_alpha   90.00
_cell.angle_beta   90.00
_cell.angle_gamma   90.00
#
_symmetry.space_group_name_H-M   'P 1'
#
loop_
_entity.id
_entity.type
_entity.pdbx_description
1 polymer ?
#
loop_
_entity_poly.entity_id
_entity_poly.type
_entity_poly.pdbx_seq_one_letter_code
_entity_poly.pdbx_strand_id
1 'polypeptide(L)'
;MGLSGISKSTVSKLCKDIDERVKEFLDRPISGDWPYLWLDATYLKVRQGGRIVSVAAIIAMAVDTDGRREIIGLCVGPSEAETFWTEFLRSLKSRGLQGVKLVISDAHTGLKAAIARVFDATWQRCRVHWIRNALAHVPKGQHTVVAAAIRQAFNQPDKKTAVETGVTSPTSSAPAGPSSPT
;
A
#
# COMPACT_ATOMS: atom_id res chain seq x y z
N MET A 1 -22.44 34.23 -17.32
CA MET A 1 -23.35 33.09 -17.04
C MET A 1 -23.10 32.63 -15.62
N GLY A 2 -24.03 32.92 -14.69
CA GLY A 2 -23.92 32.49 -13.31
C GLY A 2 -24.13 30.98 -13.23
N LEU A 3 -23.18 30.26 -12.62
CA LEU A 3 -23.36 28.86 -12.27
C LEU A 3 -24.56 28.81 -11.30
N SER A 4 -25.67 28.23 -11.75
CA SER A 4 -26.80 27.94 -10.85
C SER A 4 -26.31 26.96 -9.80
N GLY A 5 -26.28 27.38 -8.53
CA GLY A 5 -25.82 26.56 -7.41
C GLY A 5 -26.66 25.29 -7.31
N ILE A 6 -26.00 24.17 -7.02
CA ILE A 6 -26.66 22.87 -6.75
C ILE A 6 -27.49 23.01 -5.48
N SER A 7 -28.78 22.60 -5.51
CA SER A 7 -29.65 22.62 -4.33
C SER A 7 -29.21 21.61 -3.26
N LYS A 8 -29.53 21.89 -2.00
CA LYS A 8 -29.23 20.95 -0.89
C LYS A 8 -29.83 19.57 -1.10
N SER A 9 -31.05 19.50 -1.66
CA SER A 9 -31.74 18.24 -1.98
C SER A 9 -31.00 17.47 -3.09
N THR A 10 -30.50 18.15 -4.11
CA THR A 10 -29.71 17.52 -5.18
C THR A 10 -28.38 16.94 -4.64
N VAL A 11 -27.68 17.69 -3.77
CA VAL A 11 -26.46 17.18 -3.11
C VAL A 11 -26.76 15.93 -2.29
N SER A 12 -27.82 15.97 -1.45
CA SER A 12 -28.22 14.82 -0.64
C SER A 12 -28.55 13.58 -1.49
N LYS A 13 -29.26 13.77 -2.62
CA LYS A 13 -29.56 12.67 -3.55
C LYS A 13 -28.28 12.10 -4.16
N LEU A 14 -27.38 12.95 -4.64
CA LEU A 14 -26.10 12.51 -5.22
C LEU A 14 -25.23 11.75 -4.19
N CYS A 15 -25.19 12.21 -2.94
CA CYS A 15 -24.47 11.48 -1.89
C CYS A 15 -25.07 10.08 -1.69
N LYS A 16 -26.39 9.96 -1.64
CA LYS A 16 -27.06 8.67 -1.50
C LYS A 16 -26.76 7.73 -2.67
N ASP A 17 -26.85 8.23 -3.90
CA ASP A 17 -26.55 7.45 -5.11
C ASP A 17 -25.08 6.96 -5.11
N ILE A 18 -24.13 7.80 -4.62
CA ILE A 18 -22.73 7.43 -4.47
C ILE A 18 -22.57 6.35 -3.39
N ASP A 19 -23.21 6.52 -2.23
CA ASP A 19 -23.13 5.56 -1.13
C ASP A 19 -23.65 4.18 -1.55
N GLU A 20 -24.75 4.12 -2.31
CA GLU A 20 -25.30 2.87 -2.86
C GLU A 20 -24.30 2.18 -3.80
N ARG A 21 -23.68 2.92 -4.74
CA ARG A 21 -22.65 2.36 -5.64
C ARG A 21 -21.41 1.90 -4.91
N VAL A 22 -20.96 2.64 -3.91
CA VAL A 22 -19.81 2.26 -3.07
C VAL A 22 -20.15 0.97 -2.32
N LYS A 23 -21.35 0.87 -1.76
CA LYS A 23 -21.81 -0.33 -1.07
C LYS A 23 -21.86 -1.55 -2.01
N GLU A 24 -22.46 -1.41 -3.19
CA GLU A 24 -22.47 -2.47 -4.21
C GLU A 24 -21.05 -2.95 -4.55
N PHE A 25 -20.13 -1.99 -4.74
CA PHE A 25 -18.71 -2.32 -5.00
C PHE A 25 -18.07 -3.07 -3.84
N LEU A 26 -18.30 -2.64 -2.59
CA LEU A 26 -17.69 -3.24 -1.40
C LEU A 26 -18.29 -4.62 -1.07
N ASP A 27 -19.55 -4.86 -1.42
CA ASP A 27 -20.26 -6.11 -1.12
C ASP A 27 -20.16 -7.13 -2.28
N ARG A 28 -19.65 -6.72 -3.45
CA ARG A 28 -19.59 -7.62 -4.63
C ARG A 28 -18.77 -8.88 -4.34
N PRO A 29 -19.21 -10.06 -4.81
CA PRO A 29 -18.43 -11.28 -4.75
C PRO A 29 -17.08 -11.13 -5.50
N ILE A 30 -16.04 -11.76 -4.97
CA ILE A 30 -14.73 -11.87 -5.60
C ILE A 30 -14.63 -13.30 -6.12
N SER A 31 -14.63 -13.49 -7.45
CA SER A 31 -14.59 -14.81 -8.08
C SER A 31 -13.23 -15.09 -8.71
N GLY A 32 -12.86 -16.38 -8.80
CA GLY A 32 -11.58 -16.82 -9.37
C GLY A 32 -10.41 -16.74 -8.40
N ASP A 33 -9.23 -17.08 -8.92
CA ASP A 33 -7.99 -17.07 -8.15
C ASP A 33 -7.20 -15.77 -8.37
N TRP A 34 -6.71 -15.21 -7.27
CA TRP A 34 -6.00 -13.94 -7.22
C TRP A 34 -4.62 -14.13 -6.59
N PRO A 35 -3.61 -14.62 -7.34
CA PRO A 35 -2.31 -14.98 -6.78
C PRO A 35 -1.52 -13.81 -6.20
N TYR A 36 -1.77 -12.58 -6.65
CA TYR A 36 -1.04 -11.41 -6.21
C TYR A 36 -1.96 -10.36 -5.58
N LEU A 37 -1.61 -9.90 -4.38
CA LEU A 37 -2.36 -8.92 -3.61
C LEU A 37 -1.45 -7.77 -3.19
N TRP A 38 -1.83 -6.53 -3.52
CA TRP A 38 -1.21 -5.31 -3.00
C TRP A 38 -2.10 -4.67 -1.98
N LEU A 39 -1.52 -4.30 -0.84
CA LEU A 39 -2.18 -3.59 0.24
C LEU A 39 -1.46 -2.28 0.49
N ASP A 40 -2.21 -1.20 0.54
CA ASP A 40 -1.71 0.14 0.81
C ASP A 40 -2.66 0.90 1.72
N ALA A 41 -2.14 1.87 2.45
CA ALA A 41 -2.91 2.77 3.29
C ALA A 41 -2.46 4.22 3.09
N THR A 42 -3.43 5.10 3.13
CA THR A 42 -3.19 6.54 3.14
C THR A 42 -4.01 7.20 4.23
N TYR A 43 -3.48 8.28 4.81
CA TYR A 43 -4.22 9.05 5.82
C TYR A 43 -4.94 10.23 5.17
N LEU A 44 -6.24 10.29 5.39
CA LEU A 44 -7.11 11.36 4.94
C LEU A 44 -7.53 12.23 6.12
N LYS A 45 -7.52 13.54 5.92
CA LYS A 45 -8.08 14.49 6.90
C LYS A 45 -9.55 14.69 6.61
N VAL A 46 -10.39 14.26 7.54
CA VAL A 46 -11.85 14.39 7.42
C VAL A 46 -12.41 15.23 8.58
N ARG A 47 -13.52 15.90 8.36
CA ARG A 47 -14.24 16.61 9.42
C ARG A 47 -15.25 15.68 10.08
N GLN A 48 -15.07 15.42 11.38
CA GLN A 48 -15.97 14.59 12.19
C GLN A 48 -16.25 15.29 13.51
N GLY A 49 -17.53 15.46 13.85
CA GLY A 49 -17.94 16.11 15.09
C GLY A 49 -17.39 17.54 15.27
N GLY A 50 -17.28 18.32 14.18
CA GLY A 50 -16.74 19.68 14.19
C GLY A 50 -15.21 19.79 14.25
N ARG A 51 -14.49 18.66 14.31
CA ARG A 51 -13.02 18.60 14.37
C ARG A 51 -12.45 17.97 13.11
N ILE A 52 -11.19 18.31 12.77
CA ILE A 52 -10.45 17.62 11.73
C ILE A 52 -9.73 16.43 12.37
N VAL A 53 -10.08 15.23 11.94
CA VAL A 53 -9.43 13.97 12.35
C VAL A 53 -8.71 13.34 11.19
N SER A 54 -7.66 12.56 11.47
CA SER A 54 -6.96 11.75 10.48
C SER A 54 -7.53 10.34 10.51
N VAL A 55 -7.95 9.84 9.36
CA VAL A 55 -8.45 8.46 9.21
C VAL A 55 -7.59 7.72 8.21
N ALA A 56 -7.39 6.42 8.42
CA ALA A 56 -6.71 5.55 7.49
C ALA A 56 -7.71 5.07 6.42
N ALA A 57 -7.41 5.32 5.15
CA ALA A 57 -8.08 4.69 4.02
C ALA A 57 -7.17 3.59 3.49
N ILE A 58 -7.60 2.34 3.64
CA ILE A 58 -6.87 1.15 3.18
C ILE A 58 -7.46 0.63 1.88
N ILE A 59 -6.58 0.19 0.97
CA ILE A 59 -6.95 -0.27 -0.36
C ILE A 59 -6.33 -1.63 -0.60
N ALA A 60 -7.11 -2.54 -1.16
CA ALA A 60 -6.65 -3.82 -1.69
C ALA A 60 -6.79 -3.85 -3.20
N MET A 61 -5.68 -4.08 -3.90
CA MET A 61 -5.61 -4.31 -5.33
C MET A 61 -5.07 -5.71 -5.57
N ALA A 62 -5.70 -6.47 -6.44
CA ALA A 62 -5.26 -7.82 -6.76
C ALA A 62 -5.06 -8.01 -8.27
N VAL A 63 -4.31 -9.05 -8.61
CA VAL A 63 -4.13 -9.52 -10.00
C VAL A 63 -4.55 -10.96 -10.05
N ASP A 64 -5.46 -11.28 -10.98
CA ASP A 64 -5.95 -12.64 -11.22
C ASP A 64 -4.97 -13.48 -12.05
N THR A 65 -5.34 -14.74 -12.31
CA THR A 65 -4.55 -15.67 -13.12
C THR A 65 -4.40 -15.27 -14.58
N ASP A 66 -5.30 -14.43 -15.09
CA ASP A 66 -5.26 -13.91 -16.46
C ASP A 66 -4.43 -12.62 -16.58
N GLY A 67 -3.88 -12.13 -15.46
CA GLY A 67 -3.09 -10.90 -15.39
C GLY A 67 -3.94 -9.62 -15.27
N ARG A 68 -5.25 -9.74 -15.10
CA ARG A 68 -6.15 -8.60 -14.93
C ARG A 68 -6.00 -8.03 -13.51
N ARG A 69 -5.87 -6.72 -13.45
CA ARG A 69 -5.69 -5.96 -12.20
C ARG A 69 -6.97 -5.27 -11.80
N GLU A 70 -7.41 -5.48 -10.55
CA GLU A 70 -8.59 -4.82 -10.00
C GLU A 70 -8.38 -4.33 -8.57
N ILE A 71 -9.06 -3.23 -8.22
CA ILE A 71 -9.28 -2.86 -6.83
C ILE A 71 -10.42 -3.75 -6.32
N ILE A 72 -10.12 -4.58 -5.33
CA ILE A 72 -11.07 -5.56 -4.79
C ILE A 72 -11.64 -5.15 -3.43
N GLY A 73 -11.08 -4.12 -2.80
CA GLY A 73 -11.57 -3.64 -1.51
C GLY A 73 -11.03 -2.26 -1.13
N LEU A 74 -11.86 -1.56 -0.37
CA LEU A 74 -11.55 -0.28 0.27
C LEU A 74 -12.19 -0.29 1.65
N CYS A 75 -11.49 0.23 2.65
CA CYS A 75 -12.07 0.47 3.97
C CYS A 75 -11.48 1.74 4.59
N VAL A 76 -12.28 2.44 5.38
CA VAL A 76 -11.85 3.65 6.10
C VAL A 76 -12.03 3.41 7.59
N GLY A 77 -10.98 3.67 8.36
CA GLY A 77 -10.98 3.44 9.79
C GLY A 77 -10.08 4.41 10.56
N PRO A 78 -10.06 4.32 11.89
CA PRO A 78 -9.36 5.28 12.74
C PRO A 78 -7.83 5.17 12.66
N SER A 79 -7.30 3.97 12.32
CA SER A 79 -5.86 3.71 12.31
C SER A 79 -5.52 2.45 11.52
N GLU A 80 -4.23 2.22 11.31
CA GLU A 80 -3.68 0.99 10.70
C GLU A 80 -3.38 -0.11 11.75
N ALA A 81 -4.22 -0.25 12.79
CA ALA A 81 -4.05 -1.29 13.78
C ALA A 81 -4.18 -2.70 13.18
N GLU A 82 -3.50 -3.69 13.79
CA GLU A 82 -3.56 -5.09 13.35
C GLU A 82 -5.00 -5.63 13.29
N THR A 83 -5.83 -5.28 14.26
CA THR A 83 -7.24 -5.68 14.30
C THR A 83 -8.01 -5.16 13.10
N PHE A 84 -7.84 -3.88 12.76
CA PHE A 84 -8.48 -3.26 11.60
C PHE A 84 -8.06 -3.92 10.29
N TRP A 85 -6.75 -4.17 10.10
CA TRP A 85 -6.24 -4.92 8.95
C TRP A 85 -6.79 -6.35 8.90
N THR A 86 -6.82 -7.04 10.05
CA THR A 86 -7.31 -8.42 10.14
C THR A 86 -8.79 -8.53 9.73
N GLU A 87 -9.63 -7.61 10.20
CA GLU A 87 -11.06 -7.55 9.84
C GLU A 87 -11.23 -7.28 8.34
N PHE A 88 -10.50 -6.31 7.80
CA PHE A 88 -10.52 -6.02 6.37
C PHE A 88 -10.11 -7.22 5.52
N LEU A 89 -8.99 -7.88 5.83
CA LEU A 89 -8.53 -9.05 5.08
C LEU A 89 -9.50 -10.24 5.18
N ARG A 90 -10.12 -10.44 6.34
CA ARG A 90 -11.18 -11.45 6.53
C ARG A 90 -12.41 -11.14 5.69
N SER A 91 -12.79 -9.86 5.58
CA SER A 91 -13.92 -9.46 4.73
C SER A 91 -13.65 -9.75 3.25
N LEU A 92 -12.42 -9.58 2.77
CA LEU A 92 -12.06 -9.96 1.40
C LEU A 92 -12.17 -11.49 1.20
N LYS A 93 -11.70 -12.28 2.17
CA LYS A 93 -11.85 -13.76 2.12
C LYS A 93 -13.31 -14.18 2.13
N SER A 94 -14.15 -13.60 2.98
CA SER A 94 -15.58 -13.94 3.05
C SER A 94 -16.35 -13.58 1.77
N ARG A 95 -15.84 -12.59 1.00
CA ARG A 95 -16.37 -12.24 -0.32
C ARG A 95 -15.85 -13.14 -1.45
N GLY A 96 -14.95 -14.08 -1.16
CA GLY A 96 -14.45 -15.07 -2.12
C GLY A 96 -12.99 -14.88 -2.55
N LEU A 97 -12.22 -13.96 -1.96
CA LEU A 97 -10.79 -13.84 -2.27
C LEU A 97 -10.05 -15.13 -1.92
N GLN A 98 -9.50 -15.78 -2.92
CA GLN A 98 -8.76 -17.05 -2.80
C GLN A 98 -7.52 -17.11 -3.71
N GLY A 99 -6.70 -18.14 -3.53
CA GLY A 99 -5.50 -18.38 -4.36
C GLY A 99 -4.34 -17.41 -4.11
N VAL A 100 -4.38 -16.58 -3.04
CA VAL A 100 -3.35 -15.58 -2.75
C VAL A 100 -2.02 -16.29 -2.42
N LYS A 101 -0.98 -16.03 -3.21
CA LYS A 101 0.39 -16.59 -3.07
C LYS A 101 1.39 -15.54 -2.59
N LEU A 102 1.22 -14.30 -3.03
CA LEU A 102 2.13 -13.20 -2.70
C LEU A 102 1.34 -11.95 -2.30
N VAL A 103 1.66 -11.42 -1.12
CA VAL A 103 1.13 -10.14 -0.64
C VAL A 103 2.24 -9.10 -0.61
N ILE A 104 2.02 -7.97 -1.29
CA ILE A 104 2.96 -6.86 -1.36
C ILE A 104 2.39 -5.68 -0.56
N SER A 105 3.16 -5.15 0.39
CA SER A 105 2.73 -3.98 1.18
C SER A 105 3.92 -3.19 1.72
N ASP A 106 3.68 -2.06 2.38
CA ASP A 106 4.71 -1.46 3.24
C ASP A 106 4.98 -2.33 4.47
N ALA A 107 6.11 -2.08 5.12
CA ALA A 107 6.60 -2.87 6.26
C ALA A 107 5.95 -2.47 7.60
N HIS A 108 4.65 -2.17 7.58
CA HIS A 108 3.89 -1.89 8.80
C HIS A 108 3.69 -3.17 9.63
N THR A 109 4.03 -3.15 10.92
CA THR A 109 4.03 -4.36 11.77
C THR A 109 2.64 -4.97 11.92
N GLY A 110 1.62 -4.16 12.18
CA GLY A 110 0.23 -4.61 12.30
C GLY A 110 -0.31 -5.23 11.01
N LEU A 111 0.03 -4.66 9.85
CA LEU A 111 -0.35 -5.22 8.56
C LEU A 111 0.33 -6.57 8.30
N LYS A 112 1.63 -6.69 8.58
CA LYS A 112 2.35 -7.99 8.44
C LYS A 112 1.76 -9.07 9.33
N ALA A 113 1.43 -8.75 10.58
CA ALA A 113 0.79 -9.68 11.50
C ALA A 113 -0.59 -10.12 11.00
N ALA A 114 -1.39 -9.18 10.50
CA ALA A 114 -2.70 -9.48 9.90
C ALA A 114 -2.60 -10.38 8.66
N ILE A 115 -1.62 -10.11 7.76
CA ILE A 115 -1.38 -10.94 6.57
C ILE A 115 -1.04 -12.38 6.99
N ALA A 116 -0.09 -12.56 7.91
CA ALA A 116 0.31 -13.88 8.41
C ALA A 116 -0.84 -14.63 9.09
N ARG A 117 -1.77 -13.91 9.73
CA ARG A 117 -2.94 -14.49 10.40
C ARG A 117 -4.05 -14.93 9.45
N VAL A 118 -4.21 -14.21 8.33
CA VAL A 118 -5.36 -14.40 7.42
C VAL A 118 -5.00 -15.21 6.19
N PHE A 119 -3.79 -15.04 5.66
CA PHE A 119 -3.32 -15.70 4.45
C PHE A 119 -2.11 -16.60 4.72
N ASP A 120 -2.12 -17.79 4.09
CA ASP A 120 -0.92 -18.62 3.95
C ASP A 120 -0.18 -18.21 2.66
N ALA A 121 0.42 -17.02 2.71
CA ALA A 121 1.02 -16.39 1.54
C ALA A 121 2.37 -15.76 1.89
N THR A 122 3.28 -15.73 0.92
CA THR A 122 4.56 -15.02 1.06
C THR A 122 4.30 -13.51 1.14
N TRP A 123 4.94 -12.85 2.11
CA TRP A 123 4.94 -11.40 2.19
C TRP A 123 6.19 -10.80 1.55
N GLN A 124 6.02 -9.74 0.78
CA GLN A 124 7.10 -8.95 0.18
C GLN A 124 6.90 -7.47 0.47
N ARG A 125 7.98 -6.80 0.87
CA ARG A 125 7.95 -5.34 1.03
C ARG A 125 7.77 -4.64 -0.32
N CYS A 126 6.90 -3.67 -0.37
CA CYS A 126 6.69 -2.84 -1.55
C CYS A 126 7.99 -2.10 -1.92
N ARG A 127 8.48 -2.33 -3.15
CA ARG A 127 9.71 -1.74 -3.66
C ARG A 127 9.65 -0.19 -3.66
N VAL A 128 8.51 0.38 -3.99
CA VAL A 128 8.33 1.84 -4.05
C VAL A 128 8.48 2.45 -2.66
N HIS A 129 7.82 1.88 -1.64
CA HIS A 129 7.93 2.33 -0.26
C HIS A 129 9.35 2.11 0.29
N TRP A 130 9.97 0.97 -0.03
CA TRP A 130 11.36 0.71 0.37
C TRP A 130 12.32 1.74 -0.21
N ILE A 131 12.24 2.04 -1.52
CA ILE A 131 13.08 3.05 -2.18
C ILE A 131 12.86 4.43 -1.57
N ARG A 132 11.60 4.82 -1.35
CA ARG A 132 11.25 6.11 -0.73
C ARG A 132 11.85 6.22 0.66
N ASN A 133 11.75 5.17 1.47
CA ASN A 133 12.32 5.15 2.81
C ASN A 133 13.85 5.18 2.78
N ALA A 134 14.49 4.44 1.88
CA ALA A 134 15.94 4.47 1.70
C ALA A 134 16.42 5.89 1.32
N LEU A 135 15.74 6.54 0.38
CA LEU A 135 16.11 7.90 -0.05
C LEU A 135 15.87 8.96 1.04
N ALA A 136 14.97 8.72 1.99
CA ALA A 136 14.77 9.64 3.11
C ALA A 136 16.02 9.80 4.01
N HIS A 137 16.93 8.83 3.99
CA HIS A 137 18.21 8.86 4.71
C HIS A 137 19.37 9.43 3.88
N VAL A 138 19.10 9.84 2.64
CA VAL A 138 20.13 10.35 1.71
C VAL A 138 19.98 11.87 1.56
N PRO A 139 21.08 12.64 1.52
CA PRO A 139 21.03 14.06 1.21
C PRO A 139 20.35 14.33 -0.14
N LYS A 140 19.50 15.37 -0.21
CA LYS A 140 18.69 15.68 -1.41
C LYS A 140 19.49 15.74 -2.70
N GLY A 141 20.71 16.32 -2.66
CA GLY A 141 21.61 16.42 -3.83
C GLY A 141 22.07 15.07 -4.38
N GLN A 142 21.99 14.00 -3.60
CA GLN A 142 22.42 12.65 -4.00
C GLN A 142 21.25 11.71 -4.37
N HIS A 143 19.99 12.15 -4.20
CA HIS A 143 18.81 11.32 -4.45
C HIS A 143 18.81 10.69 -5.85
N THR A 144 19.17 11.45 -6.88
CA THR A 144 19.14 10.96 -8.28
C THR A 144 20.15 9.84 -8.49
N VAL A 145 21.37 10.00 -7.98
CA VAL A 145 22.45 9.01 -8.11
C VAL A 145 22.11 7.73 -7.35
N VAL A 146 21.68 7.87 -6.08
CA VAL A 146 21.31 6.72 -5.25
C VAL A 146 20.09 6.01 -5.81
N ALA A 147 19.07 6.73 -6.29
CA ALA A 147 17.90 6.13 -6.93
C ALA A 147 18.26 5.38 -8.22
N ALA A 148 19.23 5.88 -9.00
CA ALA A 148 19.71 5.18 -10.19
C ALA A 148 20.42 3.88 -9.84
N ALA A 149 21.31 3.89 -8.83
CA ALA A 149 22.02 2.71 -8.34
C ALA A 149 21.04 1.64 -7.81
N ILE A 150 20.07 2.05 -7.01
CA ILE A 150 19.02 1.14 -6.51
C ILE A 150 18.24 0.53 -7.67
N ARG A 151 17.81 1.31 -8.66
CA ARG A 151 17.11 0.80 -9.85
C ARG A 151 17.96 -0.20 -10.63
N GLN A 152 19.25 0.05 -10.77
CA GLN A 152 20.17 -0.86 -11.45
C GLN A 152 20.23 -2.22 -10.76
N ALA A 153 20.30 -2.26 -9.41
CA ALA A 153 20.27 -3.51 -8.65
C ALA A 153 18.94 -4.26 -8.84
N PHE A 154 17.79 -3.54 -8.84
CA PHE A 154 16.48 -4.17 -9.05
C PHE A 154 16.18 -4.63 -10.48
N ASN A 155 16.96 -4.18 -11.46
CA ASN A 155 16.78 -4.55 -12.85
C ASN A 155 17.65 -5.76 -13.26
N GLN A 156 18.37 -6.37 -12.31
CA GLN A 156 19.18 -7.57 -12.60
C GLN A 156 18.28 -8.79 -12.79
N PRO A 157 18.71 -9.75 -13.65
CA PRO A 157 17.89 -10.90 -14.00
C PRO A 157 17.71 -11.91 -12.87
N ASP A 158 18.62 -11.92 -11.89
CA ASP A 158 18.61 -12.85 -10.77
C ASP A 158 19.09 -12.23 -9.47
N LYS A 159 18.83 -12.92 -8.35
CA LYS A 159 19.15 -12.47 -7.00
C LYS A 159 20.67 -12.29 -6.78
N LYS A 160 21.50 -13.17 -7.36
CA LYS A 160 22.97 -13.12 -7.16
C LYS A 160 23.52 -11.84 -7.75
N THR A 161 23.23 -11.59 -9.02
CA THR A 161 23.66 -10.39 -9.73
C THR A 161 23.09 -9.10 -9.10
N ALA A 162 21.84 -9.15 -8.60
CA ALA A 162 21.24 -8.02 -7.90
C ALA A 162 21.98 -7.67 -6.59
N VAL A 163 22.39 -8.67 -5.82
CA VAL A 163 23.16 -8.45 -4.58
C VAL A 163 24.56 -7.93 -4.90
N GLU A 164 25.27 -8.50 -5.87
CA GLU A 164 26.59 -8.06 -6.31
C GLU A 164 26.55 -6.60 -6.78
N THR A 165 25.57 -6.25 -7.62
CA THR A 165 25.36 -4.87 -8.09
C THR A 165 25.04 -3.91 -6.93
N GLY A 166 24.25 -4.33 -5.95
CA GLY A 166 23.92 -3.53 -4.78
C GLY A 166 25.12 -3.24 -3.88
N VAL A 167 25.99 -4.22 -3.71
CA VAL A 167 27.21 -4.09 -2.87
C VAL A 167 28.28 -3.23 -3.55
N THR A 168 28.43 -3.30 -4.86
CA THR A 168 29.42 -2.55 -5.63
C THR A 168 29.01 -1.11 -5.95
N SER A 169 27.77 -0.72 -5.60
CA SER A 169 27.31 0.66 -5.81
C SER A 169 28.07 1.65 -4.91
N PRO A 170 28.44 2.84 -5.41
CA PRO A 170 29.31 3.80 -4.69
C PRO A 170 28.73 4.35 -3.38
N THR A 171 27.49 4.01 -3.04
CA THR A 171 26.85 4.32 -1.75
C THR A 171 27.21 3.35 -0.63
N SER A 172 27.92 2.25 -0.92
CA SER A 172 28.36 1.26 0.07
C SER A 172 29.59 1.67 0.88
N SER A 173 30.30 2.71 0.45
CA SER A 173 31.44 3.27 1.18
C SER A 173 31.02 4.46 2.04
N ALA A 174 30.23 4.22 3.08
CA ALA A 174 30.18 5.17 4.18
C ALA A 174 31.53 5.14 4.89
N PRO A 175 32.24 6.30 5.06
CA PRO A 175 33.46 6.33 5.84
C PRO A 175 33.12 5.90 7.27
N ALA A 176 33.91 4.96 7.81
CA ALA A 176 33.91 4.65 9.23
C ALA A 176 34.12 5.96 9.98
N GLY A 177 33.20 6.36 10.83
CA GLY A 177 33.30 7.55 11.64
C GLY A 177 34.61 7.50 12.47
N PRO A 178 35.19 8.67 12.77
CA PRO A 178 36.44 8.71 13.55
C PRO A 178 36.20 8.09 14.91
N SER A 179 37.02 7.09 15.24
CA SER A 179 37.12 6.52 16.58
C SER A 179 37.51 7.65 17.55
N SER A 180 36.63 7.90 18.53
CA SER A 180 36.92 8.83 19.62
C SER A 180 38.19 8.40 20.35
N PRO A 181 39.17 9.29 20.57
CA PRO A 181 40.27 8.99 21.46
C PRO A 181 39.78 9.02 22.91
N THR A 182 40.31 8.10 23.69
CA THR A 182 40.25 7.91 25.13
C THR A 182 40.45 9.19 25.95
#